data_70fce255ba9801a293f33a22027c0729
#
_entry.id   70fce255ba9801a293f33a22027c0729
#
_cell.length_a   1.000
_cell.length_b   1.000
_cell.length_c   1.000
_cell.angle_alpha   90.00
_cell.angle_beta   90.00
_cell.angle_gamma   90.00
#
_symmetry.space_group_name_H-M   'P 1'
#
loop_
_entity.id
_entity.type
_entity.pdbx_description
1 polymer ?
#
loop_
_entity_poly.entity_id
_entity_poly.type
_entity_poly.pdbx_seq_one_letter_code
_entity_poly.pdbx_strand_id
1 'polypeptide(L)'
;GIQMLFWGMFAPFFGFLADKLGGNKAVFIGFIIFGLGIYMLYAGPNTGIFFQISLGVLVGIALGATAIGVPVSEVGKHFPNESRTIATGIVTAAASVGYFLSPLFTKYSLGLVGWEQTLKYFMYFIALGLLASLFLLPSKTILNSSQADRDQTFAAAIKEAFSHKGYILLVLGFFVCGFQITLVGTHIPGYMQ
;
A
#
# COMPACT_ATOMS: atom_id res chain seq x y z
N GLY A 1 -3.11 -15.27 2.87
CA GLY A 1 -3.59 -14.87 4.20
C GLY A 1 -2.68 -13.91 4.94
N ILE A 2 -1.42 -14.30 5.25
CA ILE A 2 -0.48 -13.51 6.10
C ILE A 2 -0.23 -12.11 5.54
N GLN A 3 0.05 -11.97 4.25
CA GLN A 3 0.28 -10.68 3.60
C GLN A 3 -0.88 -9.69 3.79
N MET A 4 -2.13 -10.15 3.61
CA MET A 4 -3.32 -9.31 3.77
C MET A 4 -3.52 -8.88 5.23
N LEU A 5 -3.17 -9.76 6.18
CA LEU A 5 -3.25 -9.45 7.61
C LEU A 5 -2.25 -8.34 7.98
N PHE A 6 -0.99 -8.46 7.56
CA PHE A 6 0.01 -7.43 7.81
C PHE A 6 -0.30 -6.13 7.08
N TRP A 7 -0.80 -6.19 5.85
CA TRP A 7 -1.26 -5.00 5.13
C TRP A 7 -2.36 -4.26 5.91
N GLY A 8 -3.43 -4.97 6.31
CA GLY A 8 -4.53 -4.36 7.06
C GLY A 8 -4.10 -3.79 8.41
N MET A 9 -3.21 -4.49 9.13
CA MET A 9 -2.74 -4.06 10.44
C MET A 9 -1.81 -2.83 10.37
N PHE A 10 -0.98 -2.74 9.33
CA PHE A 10 -0.03 -1.63 9.18
C PHE A 10 -0.57 -0.45 8.38
N ALA A 11 -1.68 -0.58 7.66
CA ALA A 11 -2.28 0.53 6.93
C ALA A 11 -2.65 1.73 7.83
N PRO A 12 -3.31 1.57 8.99
CA PRO A 12 -3.56 2.69 9.91
C PRO A 12 -2.28 3.31 10.47
N PHE A 13 -1.26 2.48 10.73
CA PHE A 13 0.04 2.95 11.22
C PHE A 13 0.73 3.86 10.20
N PHE A 14 0.78 3.45 8.94
CA PHE A 14 1.37 4.28 7.88
C PHE A 14 0.51 5.49 7.53
N GLY A 15 -0.81 5.41 7.68
CA GLY A 15 -1.69 6.58 7.60
C GLY A 15 -1.30 7.63 8.64
N PHE A 16 -1.19 7.22 9.90
CA PHE A 16 -0.75 8.09 10.99
C PHE A 16 0.69 8.63 10.78
N LEU A 17 1.60 7.80 10.29
CA LEU A 17 2.95 8.21 9.96
C LEU A 17 2.98 9.26 8.84
N ALA A 18 2.12 9.09 7.84
CA ALA A 18 1.96 10.04 6.74
C ALA A 18 1.41 11.39 7.22
N ASP A 19 0.51 11.40 8.20
CA ASP A 19 0.00 12.62 8.80
C ASP A 19 1.06 13.36 9.63
N LYS A 20 1.95 12.63 10.32
CA LYS A 20 3.03 13.23 11.14
C LYS A 20 4.28 13.64 10.36
N LEU A 21 4.77 12.77 9.48
CA LEU A 21 6.05 12.95 8.79
C LEU A 21 5.89 13.44 7.34
N GLY A 22 4.67 13.33 6.80
CA GLY A 22 4.36 13.56 5.39
C GLY A 22 4.24 12.25 4.61
N GLY A 23 3.29 12.23 3.68
CA GLY A 23 3.01 11.04 2.87
C GLY A 23 4.21 10.59 2.05
N ASN A 24 5.02 11.53 1.54
CA ASN A 24 6.24 11.20 0.79
C ASN A 24 7.21 10.33 1.60
N LYS A 25 7.45 10.67 2.87
CA LYS A 25 8.35 9.89 3.73
C LYS A 25 7.76 8.54 4.10
N ALA A 26 6.46 8.48 4.37
CA ALA A 26 5.78 7.22 4.65
C ALA A 26 5.84 6.27 3.45
N VAL A 27 5.56 6.76 2.24
CA VAL A 27 5.63 6.00 0.99
C VAL A 27 7.08 5.59 0.69
N PHE A 28 8.06 6.48 0.89
CA PHE A 28 9.48 6.18 0.72
C PHE A 28 9.94 5.03 1.61
N ILE A 29 9.59 5.07 2.91
CA ILE A 29 9.87 3.97 3.85
C ILE A 29 9.18 2.68 3.39
N GLY A 30 7.94 2.77 2.91
CA GLY A 30 7.20 1.64 2.36
C GLY A 30 7.93 0.99 1.17
N PHE A 31 8.44 1.77 0.22
CA PHE A 31 9.21 1.24 -0.91
C PHE A 31 10.54 0.61 -0.49
N ILE A 32 11.23 1.14 0.54
CA ILE A 32 12.43 0.49 1.09
C ILE A 32 12.09 -0.90 1.65
N ILE A 33 11.03 -0.99 2.47
CA ILE A 33 10.59 -2.27 3.05
C ILE A 33 10.16 -3.23 1.94
N PHE A 34 9.48 -2.73 0.89
CA PHE A 34 9.08 -3.53 -0.27
C PHE A 34 10.31 -4.09 -0.99
N GLY A 35 11.28 -3.24 -1.29
CA GLY A 35 12.54 -3.64 -1.92
C GLY A 35 13.30 -4.69 -1.11
N LEU A 36 13.37 -4.52 0.21
CA LEU A 36 13.96 -5.52 1.11
C LEU A 36 13.22 -6.86 1.05
N GLY A 37 11.87 -6.85 1.03
CA GLY A 37 11.07 -8.06 0.92
C GLY A 37 11.34 -8.81 -0.39
N ILE A 38 11.36 -8.12 -1.53
CA ILE A 38 11.64 -8.73 -2.84
C ILE A 38 13.12 -9.16 -2.94
N TYR A 39 14.05 -8.37 -2.41
CA TYR A 39 15.45 -8.75 -2.36
C TYR A 39 15.70 -10.00 -1.51
N MET A 40 15.09 -10.09 -0.34
CA MET A 40 15.13 -11.30 0.50
C MET A 40 14.59 -12.52 -0.24
N LEU A 41 13.51 -12.35 -1.00
CA LEU A 41 12.96 -13.43 -1.82
C LEU A 41 13.92 -13.87 -2.93
N TYR A 42 14.65 -12.92 -3.53
CA TYR A 42 15.63 -13.18 -4.58
C TYR A 42 16.91 -13.84 -4.06
N ALA A 43 17.47 -13.34 -2.96
CA ALA A 43 18.78 -13.74 -2.44
C ALA A 43 18.71 -14.85 -1.36
N GLY A 44 17.53 -15.12 -0.83
CA GLY A 44 17.35 -15.99 0.32
C GLY A 44 17.18 -17.47 -0.04
N PRO A 45 17.25 -18.36 0.96
CA PRO A 45 17.04 -19.79 0.76
C PRO A 45 15.58 -20.09 0.36
N ASN A 46 15.39 -21.02 -0.56
CA ASN A 46 14.08 -21.47 -1.05
C ASN A 46 13.32 -22.30 0.00
N THR A 47 13.10 -21.74 1.19
CA THR A 47 12.31 -22.37 2.26
C THR A 47 10.95 -21.69 2.41
N GLY A 48 9.92 -22.46 2.73
CA GLY A 48 8.56 -21.92 2.86
C GLY A 48 8.43 -20.84 3.94
N ILE A 49 9.21 -20.92 5.03
CA ILE A 49 9.23 -19.91 6.10
C ILE A 49 9.81 -18.60 5.57
N PHE A 50 10.92 -18.68 4.82
CA PHE A 50 11.57 -17.49 4.28
C PHE A 50 10.70 -16.78 3.25
N PHE A 51 10.00 -17.55 2.41
CA PHE A 51 8.99 -17.04 1.49
C PHE A 51 7.84 -16.32 2.22
N GLN A 52 7.36 -16.88 3.33
CA GLN A 52 6.30 -16.24 4.12
C GLN A 52 6.76 -14.97 4.83
N ILE A 53 8.00 -14.91 5.31
CA ILE A 53 8.56 -13.69 5.91
C ILE A 53 8.74 -12.61 4.84
N SER A 54 9.31 -12.94 3.68
CA SER A 54 9.55 -11.98 2.60
C SER A 54 8.25 -11.42 2.03
N LEU A 55 7.41 -12.29 1.47
CA LEU A 55 6.16 -11.85 0.80
C LEU A 55 5.01 -11.66 1.78
N GLY A 56 4.92 -12.47 2.84
CA GLY A 56 3.83 -12.37 3.79
C GLY A 56 3.99 -11.17 4.72
N VAL A 57 5.14 -11.04 5.37
CA VAL A 57 5.35 -10.01 6.39
C VAL A 57 5.89 -8.73 5.77
N LEU A 58 7.07 -8.74 5.15
CA LEU A 58 7.70 -7.50 4.67
C LEU A 58 6.90 -6.82 3.57
N VAL A 59 6.47 -7.56 2.55
CA VAL A 59 5.63 -6.98 1.48
C VAL A 59 4.26 -6.59 2.04
N GLY A 60 3.68 -7.35 2.98
CA GLY A 60 2.44 -6.98 3.65
C GLY A 60 2.55 -5.64 4.38
N ILE A 61 3.60 -5.43 5.16
CA ILE A 61 3.90 -4.16 5.84
C ILE A 61 4.07 -3.03 4.82
N ALA A 62 4.85 -3.26 3.78
CA ALA A 62 5.12 -2.27 2.74
C ALA A 62 3.85 -1.80 2.02
N LEU A 63 2.92 -2.71 1.74
CA LEU A 63 1.62 -2.38 1.15
C LEU A 63 0.79 -1.45 2.04
N GLY A 64 0.96 -1.49 3.37
CA GLY A 64 0.33 -0.54 4.27
C GLY A 64 0.69 0.92 3.96
N ALA A 65 1.90 1.17 3.46
CA ALA A 65 2.38 2.51 3.09
C ALA A 65 2.18 2.84 1.60
N THR A 66 2.39 1.86 0.71
CA THR A 66 2.48 2.08 -0.74
C THR A 66 1.18 1.81 -1.48
N ALA A 67 0.23 1.09 -0.86
CA ALA A 67 -1.07 0.86 -1.44
C ALA A 67 -1.90 2.16 -1.50
N ILE A 68 -3.09 2.05 -2.04
CA ILE A 68 -3.94 3.17 -2.45
C ILE A 68 -4.24 4.21 -1.34
N GLY A 69 -4.26 3.80 -0.05
CA GLY A 69 -4.70 4.63 1.07
C GLY A 69 -3.85 5.90 1.27
N VAL A 70 -2.55 5.73 1.48
CA VAL A 70 -1.63 6.86 1.73
C VAL A 70 -1.46 7.74 0.49
N PRO A 71 -1.20 7.20 -0.74
CA PRO A 71 -1.10 8.02 -1.94
C PRO A 71 -2.36 8.83 -2.26
N VAL A 72 -3.55 8.25 -2.16
CA VAL A 72 -4.82 8.96 -2.41
C VAL A 72 -5.06 10.06 -1.37
N SER A 73 -4.81 9.77 -0.10
CA SER A 73 -4.91 10.75 0.97
C SER A 73 -3.97 11.94 0.72
N GLU A 74 -2.72 11.65 0.34
CA GLU A 74 -1.72 12.70 0.12
C GLU A 74 -2.07 13.57 -1.08
N VAL A 75 -2.47 12.97 -2.21
CA VAL A 75 -2.95 13.73 -3.37
C VAL A 75 -4.17 14.58 -2.98
N GLY A 76 -5.11 14.02 -2.24
CA GLY A 76 -6.28 14.75 -1.76
C GLY A 76 -5.97 15.99 -0.91
N LYS A 77 -4.82 16.03 -0.24
CA LYS A 77 -4.36 17.20 0.56
C LYS A 77 -3.74 18.31 -0.29
N HIS A 78 -3.22 17.99 -1.48
CA HIS A 78 -2.53 18.94 -2.35
C HIS A 78 -3.44 19.71 -3.31
N PHE A 79 -4.63 19.16 -3.62
CA PHE A 79 -5.55 19.75 -4.57
C PHE A 79 -6.68 20.51 -3.88
N PRO A 80 -7.13 21.66 -4.43
CA PRO A 80 -8.30 22.39 -3.95
C PRO A 80 -9.57 21.53 -4.07
N ASN A 81 -10.59 21.84 -3.24
CA ASN A 81 -11.81 21.04 -3.14
C ASN A 81 -12.49 20.76 -4.48
N GLU A 82 -12.41 21.69 -5.43
CA GLU A 82 -13.03 21.61 -6.76
C GLU A 82 -12.41 20.50 -7.63
N SER A 83 -11.09 20.32 -7.57
CA SER A 83 -10.33 19.34 -8.39
C SER A 83 -9.90 18.12 -7.61
N ARG A 84 -10.11 18.10 -6.29
CA ARG A 84 -9.69 17.01 -5.39
C ARG A 84 -10.25 15.65 -5.80
N THR A 85 -11.55 15.61 -6.14
CA THR A 85 -12.21 14.36 -6.55
C THR A 85 -11.63 13.82 -7.86
N ILE A 86 -11.34 14.70 -8.82
CA ILE A 86 -10.72 14.29 -10.09
C ILE A 86 -9.32 13.76 -9.85
N ALA A 87 -8.49 14.48 -9.07
CA ALA A 87 -7.12 14.09 -8.78
C ALA A 87 -7.04 12.71 -8.06
N THR A 88 -7.87 12.51 -7.04
CA THR A 88 -7.94 11.22 -6.32
C THR A 88 -8.50 10.11 -7.20
N GLY A 89 -9.46 10.43 -8.10
CA GLY A 89 -9.99 9.51 -9.09
C GLY A 89 -8.93 9.03 -10.08
N ILE A 90 -8.07 9.92 -10.58
CA ILE A 90 -6.95 9.57 -11.48
C ILE A 90 -5.97 8.61 -10.79
N VAL A 91 -5.61 8.87 -9.53
CA VAL A 91 -4.70 7.97 -8.76
C VAL A 91 -5.33 6.58 -8.58
N THR A 92 -6.63 6.54 -8.26
CA THR A 92 -7.36 5.28 -8.10
C THR A 92 -7.45 4.51 -9.42
N ALA A 93 -7.72 5.21 -10.53
CA ALA A 93 -7.75 4.61 -11.87
C ALA A 93 -6.39 4.05 -12.27
N ALA A 94 -5.30 4.79 -12.02
CA ALA A 94 -3.94 4.32 -12.27
C ALA A 94 -3.60 3.05 -11.46
N ALA A 95 -4.02 2.98 -10.20
CA ALA A 95 -3.87 1.78 -9.39
C ALA A 95 -4.62 0.58 -10.00
N SER A 96 -5.85 0.79 -10.49
CA SER A 96 -6.65 -0.26 -11.14
C SER A 96 -6.00 -0.77 -12.42
N VAL A 97 -5.42 0.12 -13.23
CA VAL A 97 -4.61 -0.26 -14.41
C VAL A 97 -3.40 -1.10 -13.99
N GLY A 98 -2.71 -0.73 -12.92
CA GLY A 98 -1.60 -1.50 -12.36
C GLY A 98 -2.02 -2.91 -11.92
N TYR A 99 -3.16 -3.04 -11.24
CA TYR A 99 -3.73 -4.33 -10.85
C TYR A 99 -4.06 -5.22 -12.04
N PHE A 100 -4.54 -4.64 -13.14
CA PHE A 100 -4.83 -5.38 -14.38
C PHE A 100 -3.55 -5.81 -15.10
N LEU A 101 -2.58 -4.91 -15.25
CA LEU A 101 -1.36 -5.18 -16.01
C LEU A 101 -0.37 -6.08 -15.28
N SER A 102 -0.32 -6.03 -13.94
CA SER A 102 0.66 -6.78 -13.15
C SER A 102 0.60 -8.29 -13.34
N PRO A 103 -0.55 -8.98 -13.31
CA PRO A 103 -0.62 -10.41 -13.57
C PRO A 103 -0.23 -10.79 -15.01
N LEU A 104 -0.60 -9.95 -16.00
CA LEU A 104 -0.24 -10.16 -17.40
C LEU A 104 1.28 -10.07 -17.58
N PHE A 105 1.89 -9.00 -17.04
CA PHE A 105 3.33 -8.83 -17.06
C PHE A 105 4.05 -9.98 -16.35
N THR A 106 3.57 -10.40 -15.18
CA THR A 106 4.15 -11.50 -14.40
C THR A 106 4.11 -12.82 -15.19
N LYS A 107 2.95 -13.15 -15.75
CA LYS A 107 2.78 -14.37 -16.57
C LYS A 107 3.73 -14.38 -17.78
N TYR A 108 3.80 -13.25 -18.49
CA TYR A 108 4.66 -13.11 -19.66
C TYR A 108 6.15 -13.20 -19.30
N SER A 109 6.58 -12.49 -18.27
CA SER A 109 7.97 -12.52 -17.80
C SER A 109 8.38 -13.91 -17.28
N LEU A 110 7.53 -14.57 -16.49
CA LEU A 110 7.81 -15.93 -16.01
C LEU A 110 8.01 -16.92 -17.15
N GLY A 111 7.22 -16.80 -18.22
CA GLY A 111 7.33 -17.67 -19.39
C GLY A 111 8.58 -17.44 -20.25
N LEU A 112 9.08 -16.20 -20.30
CA LEU A 112 10.24 -15.84 -21.13
C LEU A 112 11.59 -15.94 -20.41
N VAL A 113 11.66 -15.44 -19.19
CA VAL A 113 12.94 -15.21 -18.50
C VAL A 113 13.07 -15.93 -17.16
N GLY A 114 12.01 -16.62 -16.75
CA GLY A 114 11.97 -17.33 -15.48
C GLY A 114 11.75 -16.42 -14.25
N TRP A 115 11.68 -17.04 -13.06
CA TRP A 115 11.27 -16.37 -11.84
C TRP A 115 12.33 -15.38 -11.30
N GLU A 116 13.62 -15.72 -11.39
CA GLU A 116 14.71 -14.86 -10.89
C GLU A 116 14.78 -13.51 -11.62
N GLN A 117 14.70 -13.54 -12.94
CA GLN A 117 14.71 -12.32 -13.76
C GLN A 117 13.43 -11.51 -13.57
N THR A 118 12.29 -12.18 -13.39
CA THR A 118 11.03 -11.51 -13.08
C THR A 118 11.11 -10.73 -11.77
N LEU A 119 11.74 -11.30 -10.72
CA LEU A 119 11.98 -10.60 -9.46
C LEU A 119 12.89 -9.36 -9.64
N LYS A 120 13.92 -9.44 -10.50
CA LYS A 120 14.75 -8.28 -10.83
C LYS A 120 13.94 -7.17 -11.50
N TYR A 121 13.02 -7.50 -12.40
CA TYR A 121 12.14 -6.51 -12.99
C TYR A 121 11.25 -5.84 -11.93
N PHE A 122 10.71 -6.59 -10.98
CA PHE A 122 9.99 -5.99 -9.85
C PHE A 122 10.87 -5.07 -9.02
N MET A 123 12.14 -5.42 -8.77
CA MET A 123 13.07 -4.50 -8.09
C MET A 123 13.28 -3.20 -8.86
N TYR A 124 13.36 -3.23 -10.20
CA TYR A 124 13.44 -2.00 -11.00
C TYR A 124 12.19 -1.15 -10.88
N PHE A 125 10.99 -1.74 -10.90
CA PHE A 125 9.75 -1.00 -10.66
C PHE A 125 9.68 -0.40 -9.25
N ILE A 126 10.15 -1.13 -8.25
CA ILE A 126 10.23 -0.62 -6.87
C ILE A 126 11.24 0.53 -6.78
N ALA A 127 12.39 0.42 -7.42
CA ALA A 127 13.39 1.49 -7.47
C ALA A 127 12.82 2.74 -8.17
N LEU A 128 12.06 2.57 -9.25
CA LEU A 128 11.38 3.66 -9.92
C LEU A 128 10.34 4.32 -8.99
N GLY A 129 9.56 3.52 -8.26
CA GLY A 129 8.61 4.01 -7.26
C GLY A 129 9.31 4.75 -6.11
N LEU A 130 10.46 4.25 -5.66
CA LEU A 130 11.30 4.90 -4.65
C LEU A 130 11.76 6.28 -5.13
N LEU A 131 12.29 6.36 -6.36
CA LEU A 131 12.69 7.62 -6.97
C LEU A 131 11.50 8.58 -7.12
N ALA A 132 10.35 8.08 -7.61
CA ALA A 132 9.14 8.88 -7.72
C ALA A 132 8.68 9.44 -6.37
N SER A 133 8.82 8.67 -5.28
CA SER A 133 8.44 9.13 -3.94
C SER A 133 9.29 10.31 -3.44
N LEU A 134 10.53 10.48 -3.93
CA LEU A 134 11.38 11.62 -3.61
C LEU A 134 10.89 12.91 -4.27
N PHE A 135 10.22 12.81 -5.42
CA PHE A 135 9.65 13.95 -6.13
C PHE A 135 8.25 14.35 -5.61
N LEU A 136 7.64 13.54 -4.74
CA LEU A 136 6.40 13.94 -4.08
C LEU A 136 6.68 15.16 -3.20
N LEU A 137 6.00 16.26 -3.51
CA LEU A 137 6.14 17.51 -2.75
C LEU A 137 5.72 17.27 -1.29
N PRO A 138 6.47 17.83 -0.31
CA PRO A 138 6.06 17.74 1.09
C PRO A 138 4.68 18.39 1.27
N SER A 139 3.78 17.71 1.95
CA SER A 139 2.40 18.18 2.13
C SER A 139 2.37 19.53 2.86
N LYS A 140 1.71 20.52 2.29
CA LYS A 140 1.44 21.82 2.94
C LYS A 140 0.64 21.65 4.24
N THR A 141 -0.07 20.53 4.39
CA THR A 141 -0.86 20.19 5.59
C THR A 141 0.01 20.06 6.83
N ILE A 142 1.26 19.60 6.69
CA ILE A 142 2.21 19.55 7.85
C ILE A 142 2.54 20.93 8.36
N LEU A 143 2.56 21.94 7.47
CA LEU A 143 2.85 23.33 7.84
C LEU A 143 1.64 23.99 8.53
N ASN A 144 0.43 23.52 8.26
CA ASN A 144 -0.81 24.14 8.75
C ASN A 144 -1.55 23.29 9.80
N SER A 145 -1.08 22.05 10.12
CA SER A 145 -1.67 21.26 11.19
C SER A 145 -1.48 21.95 12.53
N SER A 146 -2.56 22.03 13.33
CA SER A 146 -2.49 22.56 14.68
C SER A 146 -1.49 21.78 15.53
N GLN A 147 -0.87 22.43 16.50
CA GLN A 147 0.09 21.79 17.40
C GLN A 147 -0.55 20.58 18.13
N ALA A 148 -1.85 20.68 18.44
CA ALA A 148 -2.65 19.60 19.04
C ALA A 148 -2.72 18.33 18.16
N ASP A 149 -2.83 18.48 16.83
CA ASP A 149 -2.86 17.35 15.90
C ASP A 149 -1.51 16.63 15.80
N ARG A 150 -0.41 17.39 15.98
CA ARG A 150 0.96 16.82 15.98
C ARG A 150 1.28 16.04 17.24
N ASP A 151 0.70 16.44 18.38
CA ASP A 151 0.97 15.82 19.69
C ASP A 151 0.07 14.61 19.96
N GLN A 152 -0.92 14.35 19.10
CA GLN A 152 -1.81 13.21 19.24
C GLN A 152 -1.04 11.89 19.15
N THR A 153 -1.26 11.01 20.12
CA THR A 153 -0.68 9.66 20.14
C THR A 153 -1.48 8.72 19.21
N PHE A 154 -0.82 7.77 18.57
CA PHE A 154 -1.47 6.77 17.70
C PHE A 154 -2.67 6.08 18.37
N ALA A 155 -2.53 5.68 19.66
CA ALA A 155 -3.61 5.06 20.42
C ALA A 155 -4.80 6.02 20.63
N ALA A 156 -4.55 7.31 20.84
CA ALA A 156 -5.60 8.33 20.98
C ALA A 156 -6.36 8.51 19.65
N ALA A 157 -5.64 8.59 18.52
CA ALA A 157 -6.23 8.70 17.20
C ALA A 157 -7.14 7.49 16.85
N ILE A 158 -6.69 6.28 17.17
CA ILE A 158 -7.52 5.06 16.99
C ILE A 158 -8.76 5.12 17.88
N LYS A 159 -8.61 5.46 19.16
CA LYS A 159 -9.75 5.54 20.08
C LYS A 159 -10.78 6.57 19.62
N GLU A 160 -10.33 7.72 19.16
CA GLU A 160 -11.18 8.77 18.58
C GLU A 160 -11.93 8.26 17.34
N ALA A 161 -11.22 7.65 16.38
CA ALA A 161 -11.82 7.10 15.17
C ALA A 161 -12.94 6.09 15.50
N PHE A 162 -12.69 5.16 16.41
CA PHE A 162 -13.68 4.17 16.84
C PHE A 162 -14.82 4.75 17.71
N SER A 163 -14.71 5.97 18.21
CA SER A 163 -15.82 6.65 18.89
C SER A 163 -16.88 7.19 17.93
N HIS A 164 -16.53 7.38 16.66
CA HIS A 164 -17.43 7.89 15.64
C HIS A 164 -18.21 6.76 14.95
N LYS A 165 -19.53 6.74 15.11
CA LYS A 165 -20.42 5.73 14.47
C LYS A 165 -20.26 5.68 12.95
N GLY A 166 -20.07 6.82 12.30
CA GLY A 166 -19.85 6.88 10.85
C GLY A 166 -18.58 6.15 10.41
N TYR A 167 -17.51 6.25 11.21
CA TYR A 167 -16.27 5.53 10.94
C TYR A 167 -16.46 4.01 11.06
N ILE A 168 -17.17 3.54 12.08
CA ILE A 168 -17.45 2.10 12.27
C ILE A 168 -18.27 1.55 11.07
N LEU A 169 -19.30 2.28 10.63
CA LEU A 169 -20.11 1.89 9.47
C LEU A 169 -19.28 1.84 8.18
N LEU A 170 -18.37 2.80 8.01
CA LEU A 170 -17.44 2.82 6.88
C LEU A 170 -16.50 1.61 6.90
N VAL A 171 -15.93 1.29 8.06
CA VAL A 171 -15.05 0.12 8.25
C VAL A 171 -15.80 -1.18 7.93
N LEU A 172 -17.04 -1.32 8.38
CA LEU A 172 -17.86 -2.49 8.07
C LEU A 172 -18.15 -2.61 6.56
N GLY A 173 -18.45 -1.49 5.89
CA GLY A 173 -18.65 -1.46 4.44
C GLY A 173 -17.38 -1.88 3.67
N PHE A 174 -16.22 -1.37 4.06
CA PHE A 174 -14.94 -1.76 3.46
C PHE A 174 -14.55 -3.20 3.78
N PHE A 175 -14.91 -3.71 4.96
CA PHE A 175 -14.71 -5.13 5.28
C PHE A 175 -15.42 -6.05 4.30
N VAL A 176 -16.70 -5.78 4.00
CA VAL A 176 -17.48 -6.57 3.03
C VAL A 176 -16.84 -6.51 1.63
N CYS A 177 -16.41 -5.33 1.19
CA CYS A 177 -15.72 -5.15 -0.09
C CYS A 177 -14.40 -5.95 -0.13
N GLY A 178 -13.57 -5.84 0.89
CA GLY A 178 -12.29 -6.57 0.98
C GLY A 178 -12.49 -8.08 1.03
N PHE A 179 -13.50 -8.56 1.77
CA PHE A 179 -13.86 -9.96 1.83
C PHE A 179 -14.25 -10.51 0.46
N GLN A 180 -15.11 -9.78 -0.27
CA GLN A 180 -15.56 -10.17 -1.61
C GLN A 180 -14.39 -10.26 -2.61
N ILE A 181 -13.52 -9.24 -2.66
CA ILE A 181 -12.37 -9.21 -3.57
C ILE A 181 -11.42 -10.38 -3.28
N THR A 182 -11.16 -10.64 -2.01
CA THR A 182 -10.26 -11.73 -1.60
C THR A 182 -10.88 -13.10 -1.90
N LEU A 183 -12.16 -13.28 -1.63
CA LEU A 183 -12.88 -14.52 -1.90
C LEU A 183 -12.85 -14.85 -3.40
N VAL A 184 -13.22 -13.87 -4.24
CA VAL A 184 -13.25 -14.02 -5.69
C VAL A 184 -11.83 -14.26 -6.24
N GLY A 185 -10.87 -13.43 -5.87
CA GLY A 185 -9.49 -13.53 -6.37
C GLY A 185 -8.75 -14.80 -5.97
N THR A 186 -9.10 -15.38 -4.81
CA THR A 186 -8.41 -16.58 -4.31
C THR A 186 -9.07 -17.87 -4.76
N HIS A 187 -10.39 -17.90 -4.85
CA HIS A 187 -11.13 -19.16 -5.07
C HIS A 187 -11.59 -19.37 -6.51
N ILE A 188 -11.97 -18.30 -7.24
CA ILE A 188 -12.45 -18.46 -8.63
C ILE A 188 -11.42 -19.12 -9.55
N PRO A 189 -10.12 -18.77 -9.54
CA PRO A 189 -9.14 -19.43 -10.40
C PRO A 189 -9.06 -20.94 -10.20
N GLY A 190 -9.30 -21.42 -8.97
CA GLY A 190 -9.36 -22.85 -8.66
C GLY A 190 -10.61 -23.58 -9.19
N TYR A 191 -11.71 -22.85 -9.42
CA TYR A 191 -12.92 -23.42 -10.01
C TYR A 191 -12.92 -23.45 -11.53
N MET A 192 -12.02 -22.68 -12.17
CA MET A 192 -11.93 -22.57 -13.63
C MET A 192 -10.88 -23.53 -14.25
N GLN A 193 -10.21 -24.33 -13.44
CA GLN A 193 -9.31 -25.43 -13.86
C GLN A 193 -10.05 -26.75 -13.89
#